data_db02200b43a9949d80ffcea992988fb6
#
_entry.id   db02200b43a9949d80ffcea992988fb6
#
_cell.length_a   1.000
_cell.length_b   1.000
_cell.length_c   1.000
_cell.angle_alpha   90.00
_cell.angle_beta   90.00
_cell.angle_gamma   90.00
#
_symmetry.space_group_name_H-M   'P 1'
#
loop_
_entity.id
_entity.type
_entity.pdbx_description
1 polymer ?
#
loop_
_entity_poly.entity_id
_entity_poly.type
_entity_poly.pdbx_seq_one_letter_code
_entity_poly.pdbx_strand_id
1 'polypeptide(L)'
;MTQAILKRIADGDQNAVQDCLKTYGGLVWSLARRMLRNNEEVEDAVQEIFIEVWKNAARFDPALASETTFIAMIARRRLIDKIRFSQRRISADSLEDILAEPAGTSEKEMQMLVEGREAFKALNELRPEQRQVLQLSIIHGLTHQEIADATGMPLGTVKTHARRGVLQAREILGYGKDISMKEVAA
;
A
#
# COMPACT_ATOMS: atom_id res chain seq x y z
N MET A 1 -27.45 3.47 4.98
CA MET A 1 -26.04 3.40 4.51
C MET A 1 -25.38 2.24 5.21
N THR A 2 -24.90 1.26 4.48
CA THR A 2 -24.21 0.09 5.08
C THR A 2 -22.85 0.58 5.60
N GLN A 3 -22.59 0.36 6.89
CA GLN A 3 -21.31 0.71 7.51
C GLN A 3 -20.17 -0.04 6.83
N ALA A 4 -19.02 0.60 6.66
CA ALA A 4 -17.83 -0.02 6.07
C ALA A 4 -17.42 -1.29 6.83
N ILE A 5 -16.99 -2.32 6.11
CA ILE A 5 -16.62 -3.63 6.70
C ILE A 5 -15.50 -3.47 7.74
N LEU A 6 -14.48 -2.66 7.44
CA LEU A 6 -13.37 -2.41 8.36
C LEU A 6 -13.81 -1.70 9.65
N LYS A 7 -14.78 -0.81 9.55
CA LYS A 7 -15.39 -0.18 10.74
C LYS A 7 -16.11 -1.20 11.61
N ARG A 8 -16.90 -2.09 11.00
CA ARG A 8 -17.58 -3.18 11.70
C ARG A 8 -16.59 -4.12 12.39
N ILE A 9 -15.45 -4.44 11.72
CA ILE A 9 -14.37 -5.25 12.33
C ILE A 9 -13.79 -4.52 13.56
N ALA A 10 -13.53 -3.21 13.45
CA ALA A 10 -13.02 -2.40 14.56
C ALA A 10 -13.99 -2.36 15.75
N ASP A 11 -15.30 -2.40 15.47
CA ASP A 11 -16.38 -2.45 16.47
C ASP A 11 -16.60 -3.88 17.05
N GLY A 12 -15.84 -4.88 16.61
CA GLY A 12 -15.89 -6.25 17.14
C GLY A 12 -16.92 -7.16 16.48
N ASP A 13 -17.50 -6.80 15.34
CA ASP A 13 -18.44 -7.65 14.60
C ASP A 13 -17.72 -8.83 13.96
N GLN A 14 -17.91 -10.05 14.52
CA GLN A 14 -17.31 -11.28 14.01
C GLN A 14 -17.75 -11.63 12.58
N ASN A 15 -18.98 -11.29 12.19
CA ASN A 15 -19.47 -11.55 10.84
C ASN A 15 -18.73 -10.69 9.81
N ALA A 16 -18.31 -9.48 10.19
CA ALA A 16 -17.57 -8.58 9.31
C ALA A 16 -16.21 -9.16 8.88
N VAL A 17 -15.60 -10.05 9.68
CA VAL A 17 -14.36 -10.75 9.30
C VAL A 17 -14.62 -11.67 8.10
N GLN A 18 -15.72 -12.43 8.11
CA GLN A 18 -16.08 -13.28 6.98
C GLN A 18 -16.47 -12.45 5.75
N ASP A 19 -17.19 -11.36 5.95
CA ASP A 19 -17.54 -10.42 4.88
C ASP A 19 -16.28 -9.84 4.24
N CYS A 20 -15.28 -9.49 5.04
CA CYS A 20 -13.97 -8.99 4.57
C CYS A 20 -13.26 -10.03 3.70
N LEU A 21 -13.17 -11.28 4.17
CA LEU A 21 -12.55 -12.37 3.40
C LEU A 21 -13.27 -12.61 2.08
N LYS A 22 -14.60 -12.68 2.07
CA LYS A 22 -15.39 -12.86 0.84
C LYS A 22 -15.23 -11.71 -0.13
N THR A 23 -15.19 -10.49 0.41
CA THR A 23 -15.20 -9.26 -0.39
C THR A 23 -13.82 -8.94 -0.97
N TYR A 24 -12.76 -9.12 -0.20
CA TYR A 24 -11.41 -8.70 -0.55
C TYR A 24 -10.42 -9.85 -0.75
N GLY A 25 -10.84 -11.10 -0.52
CA GLY A 25 -9.98 -12.28 -0.70
C GLY A 25 -9.37 -12.36 -2.09
N GLY A 26 -10.19 -12.21 -3.15
CA GLY A 26 -9.71 -12.23 -4.53
C GLY A 26 -8.65 -11.17 -4.82
N LEU A 27 -8.84 -9.95 -4.30
CA LEU A 27 -7.87 -8.86 -4.43
C LEU A 27 -6.52 -9.22 -3.78
N VAL A 28 -6.56 -9.67 -2.52
CA VAL A 28 -5.32 -10.00 -1.78
C VAL A 28 -4.59 -11.18 -2.42
N TRP A 29 -5.33 -12.22 -2.85
CA TRP A 29 -4.77 -13.35 -3.59
C TRP A 29 -4.11 -12.94 -4.91
N SER A 30 -4.77 -12.08 -5.68
CA SER A 30 -4.25 -11.56 -6.95
C SER A 30 -2.94 -10.80 -6.73
N LEU A 31 -2.88 -9.91 -5.73
CA LEU A 31 -1.67 -9.19 -5.38
C LEU A 31 -0.54 -10.12 -4.94
N ALA A 32 -0.84 -11.11 -4.10
CA ALA A 32 0.15 -12.06 -3.60
C ALA A 32 0.74 -12.92 -4.73
N ARG A 33 -0.10 -13.46 -5.63
CA ARG A 33 0.34 -14.26 -6.78
C ARG A 33 1.19 -13.49 -7.79
N ARG A 34 1.00 -12.19 -7.91
CA ARG A 34 1.83 -11.35 -8.78
C ARG A 34 3.22 -11.11 -8.22
N MET A 35 3.34 -11.13 -6.90
CA MET A 35 4.56 -10.75 -6.20
C MET A 35 5.36 -11.95 -5.67
N LEU A 36 4.71 -13.10 -5.45
CA LEU A 36 5.33 -14.32 -4.91
C LEU A 36 5.23 -15.45 -5.94
N ARG A 37 6.27 -16.28 -6.01
CA ARG A 37 6.37 -17.36 -7.02
C ARG A 37 5.86 -18.71 -6.51
N ASN A 38 5.88 -18.93 -5.20
CA ASN A 38 5.48 -20.19 -4.56
C ASN A 38 4.07 -20.09 -3.99
N ASN A 39 3.21 -21.09 -4.29
CA ASN A 39 1.84 -21.13 -3.80
C ASN A 39 1.74 -21.19 -2.26
N GLU A 40 2.62 -21.93 -1.59
CA GLU A 40 2.67 -21.98 -0.12
C GLU A 40 2.97 -20.61 0.47
N GLU A 41 3.95 -19.88 -0.12
CA GLU A 41 4.27 -18.50 0.30
C GLU A 41 3.10 -17.54 0.05
N VAL A 42 2.31 -17.77 -1.01
CA VAL A 42 1.10 -16.99 -1.31
C VAL A 42 0.04 -17.22 -0.23
N GLU A 43 -0.23 -18.47 0.13
CA GLU A 43 -1.22 -18.82 1.16
C GLU A 43 -0.86 -18.20 2.52
N ASP A 44 0.37 -18.39 2.94
CA ASP A 44 0.89 -17.79 4.18
C ASP A 44 0.79 -16.26 4.15
N ALA A 45 1.21 -15.64 3.04
CA ALA A 45 1.16 -14.20 2.91
C ALA A 45 -0.28 -13.67 2.97
N VAL A 46 -1.23 -14.34 2.33
CA VAL A 46 -2.66 -13.96 2.38
C VAL A 46 -3.19 -14.01 3.80
N GLN A 47 -2.88 -15.07 4.57
CA GLN A 47 -3.27 -15.16 5.97
C GLN A 47 -2.67 -14.04 6.81
N GLU A 48 -1.36 -13.81 6.68
CA GLU A 48 -0.65 -12.74 7.39
C GLU A 48 -1.22 -11.35 7.06
N ILE A 49 -1.56 -11.11 5.78
CA ILE A 49 -2.15 -9.84 5.33
C ILE A 49 -3.51 -9.62 6.00
N PHE A 50 -4.40 -10.62 6.04
CA PHE A 50 -5.70 -10.46 6.68
C PHE A 50 -5.58 -10.25 8.19
N ILE A 51 -4.66 -10.94 8.87
CA ILE A 51 -4.36 -10.69 10.28
C ILE A 51 -3.93 -9.23 10.49
N GLU A 52 -3.10 -8.71 9.60
CA GLU A 52 -2.63 -7.31 9.68
C GLU A 52 -3.75 -6.31 9.36
N VAL A 53 -4.61 -6.62 8.40
CA VAL A 53 -5.82 -5.82 8.10
C VAL A 53 -6.71 -5.72 9.34
N TRP A 54 -6.97 -6.82 10.03
CA TRP A 54 -7.82 -6.83 11.23
C TRP A 54 -7.20 -6.04 12.38
N LYS A 55 -5.91 -6.19 12.65
CA LYS A 55 -5.19 -5.41 13.67
C LYS A 55 -5.24 -3.91 13.39
N ASN A 56 -5.26 -3.51 12.13
CA ASN A 56 -5.26 -2.10 11.73
C ASN A 56 -6.64 -1.57 11.35
N ALA A 57 -7.71 -2.36 11.45
CA ALA A 57 -9.07 -1.97 11.04
C ALA A 57 -9.55 -0.68 11.74
N ALA A 58 -9.21 -0.49 13.01
CA ALA A 58 -9.54 0.72 13.77
C ALA A 58 -8.87 2.00 13.23
N ARG A 59 -7.80 1.87 12.45
CA ARG A 59 -7.08 3.00 11.83
C ARG A 59 -7.68 3.40 10.47
N PHE A 60 -8.65 2.65 9.98
CA PHE A 60 -9.31 2.95 8.71
C PHE A 60 -10.17 4.20 8.84
N ASP A 61 -9.91 5.18 7.96
CA ASP A 61 -10.70 6.39 7.82
C ASP A 61 -11.23 6.49 6.38
N PRO A 62 -12.57 6.40 6.19
CA PRO A 62 -13.18 6.48 4.86
C PRO A 62 -13.04 7.86 4.20
N ALA A 63 -12.71 8.90 4.97
CA ALA A 63 -12.40 10.21 4.41
C ALA A 63 -11.03 10.27 3.73
N LEU A 64 -10.13 9.32 4.06
CA LEU A 64 -8.76 9.29 3.55
C LEU A 64 -8.54 8.30 2.40
N ALA A 65 -9.28 7.19 2.39
CA ALA A 65 -9.14 6.14 1.38
C ALA A 65 -10.37 5.23 1.34
N SER A 66 -10.57 4.52 0.21
CA SER A 66 -11.53 3.40 0.17
C SER A 66 -10.99 2.20 0.96
N GLU A 67 -11.89 1.28 1.39
CA GLU A 67 -11.47 0.01 2.01
C GLU A 67 -10.56 -0.80 1.10
N THR A 68 -10.84 -0.79 -0.21
CA THR A 68 -10.03 -1.46 -1.24
C THR A 68 -8.60 -0.93 -1.22
N THR A 69 -8.43 0.39 -1.23
CA THR A 69 -7.11 1.04 -1.20
C THR A 69 -6.38 0.76 0.12
N PHE A 70 -7.07 0.85 1.26
CA PHE A 70 -6.48 0.58 2.57
C PHE A 70 -5.95 -0.86 2.67
N ILE A 71 -6.76 -1.85 2.24
CA ILE A 71 -6.36 -3.26 2.24
C ILE A 71 -5.21 -3.52 1.26
N ALA A 72 -5.29 -2.94 0.05
CA ALA A 72 -4.23 -3.09 -0.96
C ALA A 72 -2.89 -2.51 -0.48
N MET A 73 -2.89 -1.39 0.25
CA MET A 73 -1.67 -0.80 0.84
C MET A 73 -1.05 -1.71 1.89
N ILE A 74 -1.86 -2.28 2.80
CA ILE A 74 -1.38 -3.25 3.80
C ILE A 74 -0.81 -4.49 3.10
N ALA A 75 -1.56 -5.05 2.12
CA ALA A 75 -1.14 -6.22 1.38
C ALA A 75 0.20 -5.98 0.67
N ARG A 76 0.33 -4.87 -0.07
CA ARG A 76 1.55 -4.52 -0.80
C ARG A 76 2.74 -4.38 0.15
N ARG A 77 2.58 -3.64 1.25
CA ARG A 77 3.65 -3.47 2.24
C ARG A 77 4.12 -4.81 2.78
N ARG A 78 3.19 -5.69 3.18
CA ARG A 78 3.51 -7.01 3.72
C ARG A 78 4.24 -7.89 2.70
N LEU A 79 3.81 -7.88 1.45
CA LEU A 79 4.45 -8.63 0.36
C LEU A 79 5.87 -8.13 0.07
N ILE A 80 6.09 -6.82 0.05
CA ILE A 80 7.43 -6.23 -0.09
C ILE A 80 8.33 -6.67 1.07
N ASP A 81 7.84 -6.60 2.32
CA ASP A 81 8.62 -7.02 3.49
C ASP A 81 8.98 -8.51 3.41
N LYS A 82 8.05 -9.39 2.95
CA LYS A 82 8.28 -10.82 2.77
C LYS A 82 9.34 -11.09 1.68
N ILE A 83 9.26 -10.42 0.55
CA ILE A 83 10.26 -10.51 -0.54
C ILE A 83 11.64 -10.08 -0.04
N ARG A 84 11.73 -8.96 0.68
CA ARG A 84 13.00 -8.47 1.25
C ARG A 84 13.60 -9.45 2.24
N PHE A 85 12.76 -10.06 3.08
CA PHE A 85 13.20 -11.07 4.03
C PHE A 85 13.75 -12.31 3.31
N SER A 86 13.07 -12.79 2.25
CA SER A 86 13.50 -13.90 1.42
C SER A 86 14.81 -13.59 0.68
N GLN A 87 14.94 -12.39 0.10
CA GLN A 87 16.14 -11.95 -0.62
C GLN A 87 17.37 -11.82 0.29
N ARG A 88 17.22 -11.43 1.56
CA ARG A 88 18.33 -11.43 2.52
C ARG A 88 18.86 -12.83 2.82
N ARG A 89 18.05 -13.88 2.61
CA ARG A 89 18.45 -15.29 2.80
C ARG A 89 19.10 -15.89 1.54
N ILE A 90 18.84 -15.31 0.37
CA ILE A 90 19.39 -15.72 -0.91
C ILE A 90 20.14 -14.51 -1.45
N SER A 91 21.49 -14.50 -1.33
CA SER A 91 22.34 -13.37 -1.75
C SER A 91 22.02 -12.84 -3.15
N ALA A 92 21.86 -11.53 -3.22
CA ALA A 92 22.18 -10.61 -4.33
C ALA A 92 22.02 -11.13 -5.78
N ASP A 93 20.76 -11.23 -6.27
CA ASP A 93 20.52 -11.01 -7.71
C ASP A 93 19.05 -10.68 -7.97
N SER A 94 18.83 -9.60 -8.75
CA SER A 94 17.61 -9.25 -9.47
C SER A 94 16.48 -8.53 -8.72
N LEU A 95 16.60 -7.20 -8.69
CA LEU A 95 15.49 -6.25 -8.41
C LEU A 95 14.62 -5.96 -9.66
N GLU A 96 14.92 -6.52 -10.82
CA GLU A 96 14.31 -6.12 -12.10
C GLU A 96 12.97 -6.77 -12.45
N ASP A 97 12.53 -7.82 -11.74
CA ASP A 97 11.37 -8.65 -12.15
C ASP A 97 10.03 -8.33 -11.45
N ILE A 98 9.89 -7.21 -10.74
CA ILE A 98 8.69 -6.93 -9.93
C ILE A 98 7.54 -6.27 -10.72
N LEU A 99 7.71 -6.04 -12.01
CA LEU A 99 6.71 -5.34 -12.85
C LEU A 99 6.05 -6.29 -13.85
N ALA A 100 5.30 -7.28 -13.38
CA ALA A 100 4.41 -8.06 -14.25
C ALA A 100 3.03 -7.41 -14.35
N GLU A 101 2.54 -7.21 -15.60
CA GLU A 101 1.22 -6.68 -15.90
C GLU A 101 0.07 -7.60 -15.44
N PRO A 102 -1.12 -7.03 -15.09
CA PRO A 102 -2.22 -7.79 -14.54
C PRO A 102 -2.97 -8.62 -15.60
N ALA A 103 -3.12 -9.91 -15.32
CA ALA A 103 -4.04 -10.78 -16.06
C ALA A 103 -5.37 -10.88 -15.31
N GLY A 104 -6.47 -10.45 -15.95
CA GLY A 104 -7.86 -10.66 -15.50
C GLY A 104 -8.34 -9.74 -14.38
N THR A 105 -9.22 -8.79 -14.71
CA THR A 105 -9.69 -7.74 -13.79
C THR A 105 -11.05 -8.08 -13.19
N SER A 106 -11.13 -8.25 -11.87
CA SER A 106 -12.39 -8.20 -11.12
C SER A 106 -12.84 -6.72 -10.98
N GLU A 107 -14.13 -6.50 -10.67
CA GLU A 107 -14.69 -5.14 -10.49
C GLU A 107 -13.89 -4.30 -9.47
N LYS A 108 -13.36 -4.94 -8.42
CA LYS A 108 -12.53 -4.29 -7.38
C LYS A 108 -11.11 -4.01 -7.85
N GLU A 109 -10.56 -4.86 -8.68
CA GLU A 109 -9.28 -4.58 -9.36
C GLU A 109 -9.43 -3.42 -10.33
N MET A 110 -10.59 -3.29 -11.00
CA MET A 110 -10.93 -2.15 -11.85
C MET A 110 -10.97 -0.85 -11.03
N GLN A 111 -11.63 -0.85 -9.87
CA GLN A 111 -11.66 0.29 -8.96
C GLN A 111 -10.24 0.68 -8.50
N MET A 112 -9.43 -0.30 -8.09
CA MET A 112 -8.03 -0.08 -7.70
C MET A 112 -7.20 0.47 -8.87
N LEU A 113 -7.47 0.05 -10.12
CA LEU A 113 -6.80 0.60 -11.30
C LEU A 113 -7.18 2.05 -11.56
N VAL A 114 -8.45 2.44 -11.33
CA VAL A 114 -8.91 3.83 -11.48
C VAL A 114 -8.25 4.71 -10.41
N GLU A 115 -8.35 4.32 -9.14
CA GLU A 115 -7.70 5.02 -8.02
C GLU A 115 -6.16 5.08 -8.21
N GLY A 116 -5.57 4.00 -8.71
CA GLY A 116 -4.16 3.94 -9.05
C GLY A 116 -3.75 4.91 -10.17
N ARG A 117 -4.60 5.08 -11.19
CA ARG A 117 -4.36 6.07 -12.26
C ARG A 117 -4.42 7.51 -11.75
N GLU A 118 -5.38 7.81 -10.89
CA GLU A 118 -5.50 9.14 -10.26
C GLU A 118 -4.32 9.42 -9.35
N ALA A 119 -3.92 8.45 -8.52
CA ALA A 119 -2.72 8.56 -7.69
C ALA A 119 -1.45 8.76 -8.54
N PHE A 120 -1.33 8.04 -9.68
CA PHE A 120 -0.20 8.21 -10.59
C PHE A 120 -0.18 9.59 -11.26
N LYS A 121 -1.35 10.13 -11.66
CA LYS A 121 -1.46 11.50 -12.16
C LYS A 121 -1.03 12.51 -11.09
N ALA A 122 -1.53 12.36 -9.86
CA ALA A 122 -1.17 13.22 -8.75
C ALA A 122 0.35 13.18 -8.48
N LEU A 123 0.98 12.00 -8.55
CA LEU A 123 2.43 11.88 -8.43
C LEU A 123 3.19 12.65 -9.52
N ASN A 124 2.66 12.68 -10.76
CA ASN A 124 3.31 13.38 -11.87
C ASN A 124 3.23 14.91 -11.75
N GLU A 125 2.29 15.44 -10.97
CA GLU A 125 2.15 16.87 -10.68
C GLU A 125 3.06 17.36 -9.54
N LEU A 126 3.70 16.42 -8.83
CA LEU A 126 4.64 16.74 -7.75
C LEU A 126 5.97 17.26 -8.30
N ARG A 127 6.71 18.00 -7.45
CA ARG A 127 8.11 18.38 -7.75
C ARG A 127 8.95 17.11 -7.99
N PRO A 128 9.95 17.16 -8.88
CA PRO A 128 10.75 16.00 -9.26
C PRO A 128 11.29 15.19 -8.08
N GLU A 129 11.85 15.89 -7.06
CA GLU A 129 12.46 15.25 -5.90
C GLU A 129 11.40 14.57 -5.01
N GLN A 130 10.23 15.19 -4.83
CA GLN A 130 9.13 14.61 -4.08
C GLN A 130 8.57 13.37 -4.79
N ARG A 131 8.38 13.48 -6.12
CA ARG A 131 7.93 12.38 -6.96
C ARG A 131 8.90 11.21 -6.89
N GLN A 132 10.21 11.46 -7.06
CA GLN A 132 11.24 10.43 -6.98
C GLN A 132 11.20 9.69 -5.62
N VAL A 133 11.18 10.43 -4.53
CA VAL A 133 11.14 9.86 -3.18
C VAL A 133 9.88 9.02 -2.97
N LEU A 134 8.71 9.52 -3.40
CA LEU A 134 7.45 8.78 -3.27
C LEU A 134 7.39 7.55 -4.19
N GLN A 135 7.91 7.62 -5.40
CA GLN A 135 8.00 6.46 -6.29
C GLN A 135 8.89 5.37 -5.67
N LEU A 136 10.07 5.73 -5.19
CA LEU A 136 10.97 4.78 -4.54
C LEU A 136 10.35 4.17 -3.28
N SER A 137 9.64 4.96 -2.48
CA SER A 137 8.98 4.48 -1.27
C SER A 137 7.74 3.63 -1.56
N ILE A 138 6.82 4.12 -2.42
CA ILE A 138 5.51 3.50 -2.63
C ILE A 138 5.60 2.37 -3.67
N ILE A 139 6.29 2.58 -4.79
CA ILE A 139 6.35 1.60 -5.89
C ILE A 139 7.43 0.54 -5.61
N HIS A 140 8.63 0.99 -5.22
CA HIS A 140 9.76 0.09 -4.97
C HIS A 140 9.87 -0.33 -3.51
N GLY A 141 9.05 0.24 -2.61
CA GLY A 141 8.98 -0.10 -1.20
C GLY A 141 10.25 0.22 -0.41
N LEU A 142 11.15 1.09 -0.89
CA LEU A 142 12.37 1.44 -0.19
C LEU A 142 12.08 2.23 1.10
N THR A 143 12.83 1.92 2.15
CA THR A 143 12.85 2.74 3.37
C THR A 143 13.49 4.09 3.10
N HIS A 144 13.22 5.09 3.94
CA HIS A 144 13.84 6.40 3.80
C HIS A 144 15.38 6.35 3.84
N GLN A 145 15.97 5.41 4.60
CA GLN A 145 17.41 5.21 4.65
C GLN A 145 17.92 4.65 3.31
N GLU A 146 17.30 3.60 2.78
CA GLU A 146 17.66 3.03 1.47
C GLU A 146 17.52 4.05 0.34
N ILE A 147 16.50 4.93 0.41
CA ILE A 147 16.33 6.03 -0.54
C ILE A 147 17.48 7.04 -0.41
N ALA A 148 17.86 7.41 0.82
CA ALA A 148 19.00 8.30 1.07
C ALA A 148 20.29 7.71 0.50
N ASP A 149 20.55 6.44 0.74
CA ASP A 149 21.75 5.73 0.26
C ASP A 149 21.75 5.60 -1.29
N ALA A 150 20.59 5.31 -1.89
CA ALA A 150 20.47 5.16 -3.34
C ALA A 150 20.52 6.49 -4.12
N THR A 151 20.03 7.57 -3.52
CA THR A 151 19.92 8.88 -4.20
C THR A 151 21.03 9.88 -3.83
N GLY A 152 21.80 9.58 -2.77
CA GLY A 152 22.77 10.52 -2.20
C GLY A 152 22.14 11.68 -1.41
N MET A 153 20.82 11.72 -1.26
CA MET A 153 20.13 12.75 -0.49
C MET A 153 20.31 12.52 1.01
N PRO A 154 20.51 13.57 1.82
CA PRO A 154 20.49 13.44 3.28
C PRO A 154 19.15 12.83 3.75
N LEU A 155 19.17 11.94 4.74
CA LEU A 155 17.97 11.27 5.28
C LEU A 155 16.88 12.26 5.71
N GLY A 156 17.26 13.39 6.32
CA GLY A 156 16.33 14.47 6.70
C GLY A 156 15.64 15.11 5.49
N THR A 157 16.34 15.22 4.37
CA THR A 157 15.80 15.71 3.09
C THR A 157 14.81 14.72 2.51
N VAL A 158 15.15 13.42 2.49
CA VAL A 158 14.25 12.34 2.04
C VAL A 158 12.95 12.35 2.85
N LYS A 159 13.03 12.40 4.20
CA LYS A 159 11.84 12.48 5.08
C LYS A 159 10.99 13.72 4.78
N THR A 160 11.63 14.85 4.50
CA THR A 160 10.95 16.11 4.19
C THR A 160 10.24 16.02 2.84
N HIS A 161 10.90 15.48 1.80
CA HIS A 161 10.29 15.28 0.48
C HIS A 161 9.16 14.26 0.53
N ALA A 162 9.32 13.15 1.24
CA ALA A 162 8.25 12.18 1.45
C ALA A 162 7.02 12.82 2.08
N ARG A 163 7.19 13.53 3.20
CA ARG A 163 6.07 14.20 3.91
C ARG A 163 5.38 15.25 3.04
N ARG A 164 6.15 16.16 2.44
CA ARG A 164 5.58 17.22 1.59
C ARG A 164 4.91 16.64 0.35
N GLY A 165 5.51 15.63 -0.27
CA GLY A 165 4.94 14.96 -1.43
C GLY A 165 3.60 14.29 -1.12
N VAL A 166 3.49 13.58 0.01
CA VAL A 166 2.22 12.97 0.45
C VAL A 166 1.15 14.04 0.69
N LEU A 167 1.48 15.14 1.36
CA LEU A 167 0.53 16.22 1.63
C LEU A 167 0.03 16.86 0.33
N GLN A 168 0.93 17.14 -0.60
CA GLN A 168 0.58 17.72 -1.90
C GLN A 168 -0.21 16.75 -2.77
N ALA A 169 0.14 15.45 -2.80
CA ALA A 169 -0.62 14.45 -3.52
C ALA A 169 -2.06 14.31 -2.99
N ARG A 170 -2.25 14.37 -1.66
CA ARG A 170 -3.57 14.38 -1.03
C ARG A 170 -4.40 15.59 -1.43
N GLU A 171 -3.77 16.77 -1.49
CA GLU A 171 -4.43 18.00 -1.93
C GLU A 171 -4.91 17.88 -3.39
N ILE A 172 -4.05 17.38 -4.28
CA ILE A 172 -4.38 17.15 -5.69
C ILE A 172 -5.54 16.15 -5.84
N LEU A 173 -5.55 15.09 -5.02
CA LEU A 173 -6.59 14.06 -5.01
C LEU A 173 -7.88 14.49 -4.29
N GLY A 174 -7.94 15.72 -3.75
CA GLY A 174 -9.12 16.22 -3.04
C GLY A 174 -9.28 15.73 -1.60
N TYR A 175 -8.29 15.01 -1.04
CA TYR A 175 -8.30 14.52 0.35
C TYR A 175 -7.75 15.56 1.36
N GLY A 176 -7.66 16.84 0.98
CA GLY A 176 -6.86 17.84 1.66
C GLY A 176 -7.58 18.74 2.67
N LYS A 177 -8.82 18.50 3.05
CA LYS A 177 -9.56 19.52 3.82
C LYS A 177 -9.52 19.40 5.35
N ASP A 178 -9.07 18.29 5.98
CA ASP A 178 -9.24 18.14 7.44
C ASP A 178 -8.17 17.30 8.16
N ILE A 179 -6.88 17.44 7.91
CA ILE A 179 -5.90 16.72 8.72
C ILE A 179 -4.87 17.64 9.34
N SER A 180 -5.03 17.84 10.66
CA SER A 180 -4.04 18.44 11.55
C SER A 180 -2.70 17.70 11.48
N MET A 181 -1.61 18.46 11.46
CA MET A 181 -0.20 18.03 11.25
C MET A 181 0.36 16.94 12.19
N LYS A 182 -0.42 16.36 13.09
CA LYS A 182 0.06 15.45 14.15
C LYS A 182 0.17 13.97 13.76
N GLU A 183 -0.50 13.50 12.69
CA GLU A 183 -0.61 12.06 12.41
C GLU A 183 0.38 11.49 11.39
N VAL A 184 1.19 12.31 10.73
CA VAL A 184 2.12 11.85 9.68
C VAL A 184 3.50 11.47 10.23
N ALA A 185 3.69 11.49 11.53
CA ALA A 185 5.00 11.28 12.20
C ALA A 185 5.12 9.97 13.00
N ALA A 186 4.19 8.99 12.82
CA ALA A 186 4.25 7.69 13.48
C ALA A 186 4.56 6.55 12.51
#